data_154e0b697b7816abb6861e711620180f
#
_entry.id   154e0b697b7816abb6861e711620180f
#
_cell.length_a   1.000
_cell.length_b   1.000
_cell.length_c   1.000
_cell.angle_alpha   90.00
_cell.angle_beta   90.00
_cell.angle_gamma   90.00
#
_symmetry.space_group_name_H-M   'P 1'
#
loop_
_entity.id
_entity.type
_entity.pdbx_description
1 polymer ?
#
loop_
_entity_poly.entity_id
_entity_poly.type
_entity_poly.pdbx_seq_one_letter_code
_entity_poly.pdbx_strand_id
1 'polypeptide(L)'
;ILLLLVGFPIALILAWAFDITAQGIEATPETTVPRTRRRRNIIMLIATGIVISAATGFFVLPRVAAHKVDKSIAVLPFENLSDEKENAYFADGVQDDVLTNLSKIGDLRVISRTSVMQYRGRPTNLREIGKALGVSNILEGSVRRSGNKVRVNVQLIDANTDEHIWANDYDGDVTDVFALQSDLAREIANALQAKLSPAEKSQMTRKPTENGEAYLAFVQAHDLSCAMEDLTRLKQSEQLYQRAIELDPNFALALARYSQLESWMVRTHDASSDHREKARTLAERALQLQPELPEARLALGFSHYYGDNNYEAALKEFEIAKRGLPNEPEVYLAIGAIQRRQGKWAESTANLEKAARLNPKDTWPLHNLALNYQMQRDFDAANKTVDRALQINPQAIGLWEIKVKLAIAEKGDFSVYEQAMEKGKSFAVSDEQRLQLIGNEANLLLLQRKYDQLLQLGEKFPDDSFAAAPGSLAMKYFAIGIAQKGLGDDTAARTALVKAKNILEAQLKQKPDDADLHVGFAKILAWLGEKDAAIAEAQRAVDLRPESKDAFQGPEITEQVAQVYTILGDNARAIELLDTLLSRPSEVTLHALKVNPAWDPLRNDAGFQALFAKYAGKV
;
A
#
# COMPACT_ATOMS: atom_id res chain seq x y z
N ILE A 1 12.76 27.73 -34.81
CA ILE A 1 13.06 26.34 -35.22
C ILE A 1 12.24 25.99 -36.48
N LEU A 2 10.91 26.23 -36.51
CA LEU A 2 10.07 25.95 -37.69
C LEU A 2 10.55 26.72 -38.92
N LEU A 3 10.94 28.00 -38.77
CA LEU A 3 11.54 28.84 -39.82
C LEU A 3 12.88 28.29 -40.34
N LEU A 4 13.70 27.69 -39.49
CA LEU A 4 14.94 27.04 -39.89
C LEU A 4 14.71 25.71 -40.61
N LEU A 5 13.75 24.91 -40.17
CA LEU A 5 13.39 23.61 -40.75
C LEU A 5 12.82 23.74 -42.20
N VAL A 6 12.04 24.80 -42.43
CA VAL A 6 11.41 25.05 -43.73
C VAL A 6 12.28 26.02 -44.59
N GLY A 7 12.89 27.02 -43.95
CA GLY A 7 13.67 28.03 -44.63
C GLY A 7 15.00 27.54 -45.17
N PHE A 8 15.67 26.61 -44.48
CA PHE A 8 16.99 26.11 -44.90
C PHE A 8 16.97 25.33 -46.24
N PRO A 9 16.02 24.38 -46.47
CA PRO A 9 15.88 23.75 -47.78
C PRO A 9 15.53 24.74 -48.91
N ILE A 10 14.67 25.73 -48.60
CA ILE A 10 14.30 26.78 -49.56
C ILE A 10 15.51 27.64 -49.88
N ALA A 11 16.30 28.05 -48.90
CA ALA A 11 17.51 28.85 -49.11
C ALA A 11 18.56 28.10 -49.95
N LEU A 12 18.72 26.79 -49.74
CA LEU A 12 19.61 25.93 -50.54
C LEU A 12 19.16 25.83 -52.01
N ILE A 13 17.86 25.75 -52.27
CA ILE A 13 17.29 25.72 -53.62
C ILE A 13 17.50 27.08 -54.30
N LEU A 14 17.26 28.18 -53.59
CA LEU A 14 17.43 29.52 -54.10
C LEU A 14 18.91 29.86 -54.36
N ALA A 15 19.82 29.51 -53.45
CA ALA A 15 21.27 29.71 -53.63
C ALA A 15 21.85 28.89 -54.82
N TRP A 16 21.20 27.79 -55.19
CA TRP A 16 21.59 27.03 -56.37
C TRP A 16 20.96 27.54 -57.70
N ALA A 17 19.76 28.12 -57.60
CA ALA A 17 19.03 28.61 -58.79
C ALA A 17 19.47 30.01 -59.22
N PHE A 18 20.04 30.81 -58.30
CA PHE A 18 20.39 32.19 -58.51
C PHE A 18 21.79 32.49 -57.95
N ASP A 19 22.59 33.23 -58.76
CA ASP A 19 23.88 33.77 -58.34
C ASP A 19 23.70 35.25 -57.91
N ILE A 20 24.40 35.63 -56.84
CA ILE A 20 24.46 37.03 -56.40
C ILE A 20 25.62 37.69 -57.11
N THR A 21 25.33 38.56 -58.08
CA THR A 21 26.32 39.34 -58.82
C THR A 21 26.33 40.80 -58.37
N ALA A 22 27.35 41.54 -58.79
CA ALA A 22 27.42 43.00 -58.49
C ALA A 22 26.27 43.82 -59.11
N GLN A 23 25.50 43.24 -60.03
CA GLN A 23 24.36 43.83 -60.73
C GLN A 23 23.00 43.37 -60.18
N GLY A 24 22.97 42.44 -59.22
CA GLY A 24 21.76 41.93 -58.62
C GLY A 24 21.70 40.38 -58.56
N ILE A 25 20.46 39.84 -58.35
CA ILE A 25 20.21 38.40 -58.34
C ILE A 25 19.85 37.94 -59.75
N GLU A 26 20.74 37.13 -60.38
CA GLU A 26 20.54 36.61 -61.71
C GLU A 26 20.40 35.06 -61.68
N ALA A 27 19.64 34.50 -62.62
CA ALA A 27 19.52 33.05 -62.74
C ALA A 27 20.85 32.46 -63.18
N THR A 28 21.35 31.42 -62.49
CA THR A 28 22.61 30.76 -62.78
C THR A 28 22.66 30.32 -64.26
N PRO A 29 23.66 30.76 -65.09
CA PRO A 29 23.69 30.47 -66.52
C PRO A 29 23.78 28.96 -66.78
N GLU A 30 23.20 28.49 -67.89
CA GLU A 30 23.22 27.07 -68.29
C GLU A 30 24.66 26.62 -68.57
N THR A 31 25.23 25.87 -67.62
CA THR A 31 26.51 25.21 -67.84
C THR A 31 26.34 24.00 -68.68
N THR A 32 27.38 23.57 -69.42
CA THR A 32 27.46 22.46 -70.38
C THR A 32 27.25 21.06 -69.77
N VAL A 33 26.57 20.96 -68.62
CA VAL A 33 26.28 19.68 -67.95
C VAL A 33 25.01 19.06 -68.52
N PRO A 34 25.01 17.76 -68.92
CA PRO A 34 23.83 17.11 -69.49
C PRO A 34 22.59 17.22 -68.55
N ARG A 35 21.44 17.56 -69.13
CA ARG A 35 20.15 17.75 -68.38
C ARG A 35 19.81 16.63 -67.41
N THR A 36 20.20 15.39 -67.69
CA THR A 36 20.03 14.23 -66.81
C THR A 36 20.89 14.28 -65.54
N ARG A 37 22.13 14.80 -65.60
CA ARG A 37 23.02 14.97 -64.44
C ARG A 37 22.54 16.10 -63.53
N ARG A 38 22.08 17.21 -64.09
CA ARG A 38 21.52 18.34 -63.35
C ARG A 38 20.23 17.94 -62.56
N ARG A 39 19.32 17.22 -63.22
CA ARG A 39 18.10 16.71 -62.59
C ARG A 39 18.41 15.75 -61.43
N ARG A 40 19.40 14.88 -61.56
CA ARG A 40 19.84 13.95 -60.53
C ARG A 40 20.42 14.70 -59.31
N ASN A 41 21.23 15.74 -59.56
CA ASN A 41 21.83 16.54 -58.48
C ASN A 41 20.77 17.37 -57.72
N ILE A 42 19.76 17.90 -58.39
CA ILE A 42 18.59 18.56 -57.75
C ILE A 42 17.82 17.59 -56.85
N ILE A 43 17.52 16.41 -57.37
CA ILE A 43 16.83 15.38 -56.60
C ILE A 43 17.66 14.96 -55.37
N MET A 44 18.97 14.80 -55.50
CA MET A 44 19.84 14.49 -54.38
C MET A 44 19.91 15.62 -53.34
N LEU A 45 19.99 16.88 -53.74
CA LEU A 45 19.97 18.04 -52.83
C LEU A 45 18.65 18.14 -52.05
N ILE A 46 17.53 17.96 -52.76
CA ILE A 46 16.20 17.95 -52.11
C ILE A 46 16.07 16.76 -51.14
N ALA A 47 16.51 15.57 -51.54
CA ALA A 47 16.50 14.39 -50.69
C ALA A 47 17.38 14.57 -49.47
N THR A 48 18.58 15.12 -49.60
CA THR A 48 19.49 15.43 -48.51
C THR A 48 18.90 16.48 -47.55
N GLY A 49 18.29 17.55 -48.10
CA GLY A 49 17.60 18.57 -47.31
C GLY A 49 16.42 18.01 -46.50
N ILE A 50 15.62 17.12 -47.11
CA ILE A 50 14.52 16.43 -46.43
C ILE A 50 15.05 15.51 -45.31
N VAL A 51 16.13 14.75 -45.57
CA VAL A 51 16.74 13.87 -44.58
C VAL A 51 17.33 14.67 -43.41
N ILE A 52 18.03 15.78 -43.68
CA ILE A 52 18.54 16.67 -42.62
C ILE A 52 17.40 17.30 -41.82
N SER A 53 16.34 17.78 -42.47
CA SER A 53 15.16 18.36 -41.81
C SER A 53 14.41 17.32 -41.00
N ALA A 54 14.26 16.10 -41.52
CA ALA A 54 13.64 14.99 -40.82
C ALA A 54 14.49 14.53 -39.62
N ALA A 55 15.79 14.41 -39.79
CA ALA A 55 16.71 14.09 -38.69
C ALA A 55 16.70 15.17 -37.61
N THR A 56 16.80 16.46 -38.01
CA THR A 56 16.72 17.57 -37.05
C THR A 56 15.34 17.60 -36.37
N GLY A 57 14.27 17.37 -37.12
CA GLY A 57 12.92 17.23 -36.53
C GLY A 57 12.83 16.07 -35.55
N PHE A 58 13.36 14.93 -35.90
CA PHE A 58 13.35 13.74 -35.05
C PHE A 58 14.19 13.88 -33.78
N PHE A 59 15.35 14.55 -33.86
CA PHE A 59 16.23 14.75 -32.70
C PHE A 59 15.93 15.99 -31.87
N VAL A 60 15.38 17.07 -32.45
CA VAL A 60 15.16 18.36 -31.79
C VAL A 60 13.70 18.53 -31.34
N LEU A 61 12.71 18.12 -32.15
CA LEU A 61 11.30 18.21 -31.77
C LEU A 61 10.94 17.45 -30.48
N PRO A 62 11.40 16.23 -30.20
CA PRO A 62 11.14 15.59 -28.92
C PRO A 62 11.80 16.30 -27.74
N ARG A 63 12.91 17.03 -27.97
CA ARG A 63 13.60 17.81 -26.93
C ARG A 63 12.98 19.19 -26.68
N VAL A 64 12.23 19.69 -27.65
CA VAL A 64 11.52 20.99 -27.57
C VAL A 64 10.01 20.77 -27.37
N ALA A 65 9.49 19.56 -27.70
CA ALA A 65 8.13 19.17 -27.40
C ALA A 65 7.97 18.98 -25.88
N ALA A 66 7.54 20.06 -25.27
CA ALA A 66 7.02 20.14 -23.93
C ALA A 66 7.84 19.37 -22.87
N HIS A 67 8.70 20.05 -22.16
CA HIS A 67 8.83 19.80 -20.74
C HIS A 67 7.41 19.94 -20.17
N LYS A 68 6.69 18.82 -20.14
CA LYS A 68 5.48 18.74 -19.34
C LYS A 68 5.98 18.97 -17.93
N VAL A 69 5.68 20.15 -17.36
CA VAL A 69 6.08 20.47 -16.00
C VAL A 69 5.59 19.30 -15.15
N ASP A 70 6.52 18.53 -14.61
CA ASP A 70 6.14 17.44 -13.70
C ASP A 70 5.64 18.11 -12.42
N LYS A 71 4.33 18.05 -12.22
CA LYS A 71 3.62 18.66 -11.09
C LYS A 71 3.65 17.76 -9.85
N SER A 72 4.76 17.07 -9.65
CA SER A 72 4.98 16.27 -8.45
C SER A 72 5.74 17.06 -7.41
N ILE A 73 5.31 16.94 -6.16
CA ILE A 73 5.87 17.70 -5.04
C ILE A 73 5.95 16.85 -3.76
N ALA A 74 7.05 17.02 -3.02
CA ALA A 74 7.20 16.58 -1.64
C ALA A 74 7.37 17.81 -0.74
N VAL A 75 6.58 17.88 0.32
CA VAL A 75 6.69 18.93 1.37
C VAL A 75 7.49 18.33 2.51
N LEU A 76 8.75 18.76 2.65
CA LEU A 76 9.63 18.25 3.72
C LEU A 76 9.17 18.78 5.10
N PRO A 77 9.53 18.08 6.20
CA PRO A 77 9.29 18.57 7.54
C PRO A 77 9.91 19.95 7.74
N PHE A 78 9.10 20.92 8.21
CA PHE A 78 9.59 22.27 8.43
C PHE A 78 10.49 22.35 9.66
N GLU A 79 11.53 23.15 9.58
CA GLU A 79 12.45 23.37 10.67
C GLU A 79 11.81 24.28 11.73
N ASN A 80 11.84 23.85 13.00
CA ASN A 80 11.43 24.70 14.11
C ASN A 80 12.59 25.61 14.54
N LEU A 81 12.46 26.91 14.25
CA LEU A 81 13.41 27.95 14.65
C LEU A 81 12.99 28.71 15.92
N SER A 82 12.01 28.18 16.66
CA SER A 82 11.55 28.76 17.93
C SER A 82 12.39 28.25 19.10
N ASP A 83 12.53 29.06 20.15
CA ASP A 83 13.32 28.71 21.34
C ASP A 83 12.69 27.59 22.19
N GLU A 84 11.35 27.42 22.11
CA GLU A 84 10.60 26.42 22.87
C GLU A 84 10.42 25.14 22.08
N LYS A 85 10.77 23.99 22.69
CA LYS A 85 10.61 22.67 22.06
C LYS A 85 9.14 22.31 21.75
N GLU A 86 8.20 22.84 22.53
CA GLU A 86 6.76 22.65 22.34
C GLU A 86 6.26 23.21 21.00
N ASN A 87 6.96 24.19 20.44
CA ASN A 87 6.66 24.74 19.11
C ASN A 87 7.03 23.79 17.95
N ALA A 88 7.70 22.65 18.21
CA ALA A 88 7.96 21.65 17.17
C ALA A 88 6.66 21.07 16.60
N TYR A 89 5.68 20.77 17.47
CA TYR A 89 4.36 20.30 17.00
C TYR A 89 3.63 21.33 16.15
N PHE A 90 3.83 22.62 16.44
CA PHE A 90 3.23 23.68 15.62
C PHE A 90 3.86 23.75 14.22
N ALA A 91 5.19 23.62 14.12
CA ALA A 91 5.87 23.57 12.81
C ALA A 91 5.41 22.36 11.98
N ASP A 92 5.25 21.21 12.65
CA ASP A 92 4.73 20.00 12.03
C ASP A 92 3.29 20.18 11.56
N GLY A 93 2.44 20.85 12.36
CA GLY A 93 1.07 21.16 11.99
C GLY A 93 0.98 22.07 10.76
N VAL A 94 1.81 23.11 10.69
CA VAL A 94 1.86 23.99 9.52
C VAL A 94 2.27 23.23 8.26
N GLN A 95 3.28 22.36 8.36
CA GLN A 95 3.72 21.51 7.24
C GLN A 95 2.62 20.55 6.79
N ASP A 96 1.95 19.91 7.74
CA ASP A 96 0.89 18.93 7.48
C ASP A 96 -0.33 19.57 6.82
N ASP A 97 -0.73 20.76 7.28
CA ASP A 97 -1.84 21.49 6.67
C ASP A 97 -1.53 21.98 5.26
N VAL A 98 -0.29 22.44 5.00
CA VAL A 98 0.17 22.78 3.64
C VAL A 98 0.11 21.54 2.74
N LEU A 99 0.63 20.40 3.22
CA LEU A 99 0.59 19.13 2.52
C LEU A 99 -0.87 18.70 2.26
N THR A 100 -1.74 18.78 3.27
CA THR A 100 -3.16 18.45 3.17
C THR A 100 -3.88 19.32 2.15
N ASN A 101 -3.63 20.63 2.14
CA ASN A 101 -4.22 21.54 1.17
C ASN A 101 -3.74 21.25 -0.26
N LEU A 102 -2.44 20.98 -0.45
CA LEU A 102 -1.91 20.57 -1.75
C LEU A 102 -2.46 19.21 -2.19
N SER A 103 -2.69 18.28 -1.26
CA SER A 103 -3.21 16.94 -1.56
C SER A 103 -4.64 16.94 -2.12
N LYS A 104 -5.39 18.02 -1.88
CA LYS A 104 -6.74 18.24 -2.43
C LYS A 104 -6.73 18.65 -3.91
N ILE A 105 -5.58 18.99 -4.48
CA ILE A 105 -5.43 19.44 -5.87
C ILE A 105 -5.19 18.23 -6.78
N GLY A 106 -6.16 17.90 -7.62
CA GLY A 106 -6.10 16.74 -8.50
C GLY A 106 -5.05 16.83 -9.61
N ASP A 107 -4.65 18.04 -10.01
CA ASP A 107 -3.63 18.30 -11.04
C ASP A 107 -2.19 18.20 -10.50
N LEU A 108 -2.01 18.04 -9.18
CA LEU A 108 -0.74 17.77 -8.53
C LEU A 108 -0.60 16.27 -8.17
N ARG A 109 0.64 15.83 -8.03
CA ARG A 109 0.99 14.58 -7.36
C ARG A 109 1.77 14.91 -6.09
N VAL A 110 1.10 14.82 -4.95
CA VAL A 110 1.65 15.17 -3.63
C VAL A 110 2.06 13.91 -2.90
N ILE A 111 3.29 13.87 -2.40
CA ILE A 111 3.80 12.74 -1.60
C ILE A 111 3.28 12.85 -0.17
N SER A 112 2.88 11.72 0.39
CA SER A 112 2.33 11.65 1.74
C SER A 112 3.33 12.09 2.82
N ARG A 113 2.77 12.56 3.95
CA ARG A 113 3.52 12.93 5.15
C ARG A 113 4.44 11.80 5.62
N THR A 114 3.95 10.57 5.68
CA THR A 114 4.72 9.40 6.14
C THR A 114 6.02 9.22 5.37
N SER A 115 6.02 9.42 4.05
CA SER A 115 7.21 9.27 3.21
C SER A 115 8.26 10.36 3.42
N VAL A 116 7.87 11.56 3.85
CA VAL A 116 8.80 12.69 4.01
C VAL A 116 9.37 12.80 5.42
N MET A 117 8.69 12.26 6.45
CA MET A 117 9.09 12.38 7.85
C MET A 117 10.47 11.80 8.17
N GLN A 118 10.96 10.82 7.40
CA GLN A 118 12.31 10.26 7.58
C GLN A 118 13.44 11.27 7.32
N TYR A 119 13.15 12.40 6.66
CA TYR A 119 14.11 13.45 6.36
C TYR A 119 14.17 14.54 7.43
N ARG A 120 13.40 14.44 8.51
CA ARG A 120 13.39 15.40 9.60
C ARG A 120 14.79 15.54 10.23
N GLY A 121 15.32 16.77 10.25
CA GLY A 121 16.61 17.08 10.87
C GLY A 121 17.83 16.41 10.24
N ARG A 122 17.70 15.87 9.03
CA ARG A 122 18.79 15.22 8.30
C ARG A 122 19.25 16.11 7.14
N PRO A 123 20.51 16.57 7.13
CA PRO A 123 21.06 17.24 5.98
C PRO A 123 21.18 16.21 4.83
N THR A 124 20.29 16.26 3.87
CA THR A 124 20.30 15.32 2.73
C THR A 124 20.20 16.13 1.44
N ASN A 125 20.91 15.68 0.42
CA ASN A 125 20.87 16.31 -0.90
C ASN A 125 19.46 16.22 -1.51
N LEU A 126 18.88 17.36 -1.92
CA LEU A 126 17.53 17.44 -2.46
C LEU A 126 17.32 16.59 -3.71
N ARG A 127 18.36 16.44 -4.56
CA ARG A 127 18.31 15.55 -5.72
C ARG A 127 18.15 14.08 -5.33
N GLU A 128 18.80 13.66 -4.25
CA GLU A 128 18.65 12.30 -3.72
C GLU A 128 17.26 12.09 -3.15
N ILE A 129 16.71 13.08 -2.42
CA ILE A 129 15.35 13.05 -1.91
C ILE A 129 14.35 12.98 -3.07
N GLY A 130 14.48 13.86 -4.06
CA GLY A 130 13.63 13.89 -5.25
C GLY A 130 13.62 12.54 -5.98
N LYS A 131 14.79 11.94 -6.18
CA LYS A 131 14.93 10.62 -6.78
C LYS A 131 14.30 9.52 -5.92
N ALA A 132 14.53 9.54 -4.61
CA ALA A 132 14.01 8.54 -3.67
C ALA A 132 12.50 8.58 -3.50
N LEU A 133 11.89 9.76 -3.61
CA LEU A 133 10.44 10.00 -3.55
C LEU A 133 9.80 10.00 -4.95
N GLY A 134 10.59 10.06 -6.01
CA GLY A 134 10.14 10.13 -7.39
C GLY A 134 9.44 11.46 -7.71
N VAL A 135 9.89 12.59 -7.16
CA VAL A 135 9.31 13.92 -7.40
C VAL A 135 10.30 14.85 -8.07
N SER A 136 9.78 15.81 -8.83
CA SER A 136 10.56 16.85 -9.48
C SER A 136 10.64 18.14 -8.66
N ASN A 137 9.77 18.32 -7.67
CA ASN A 137 9.72 19.54 -6.86
C ASN A 137 9.74 19.19 -5.38
N ILE A 138 10.47 19.99 -4.60
CA ILE A 138 10.57 19.87 -3.15
C ILE A 138 10.22 21.22 -2.53
N LEU A 139 9.36 21.23 -1.52
CA LEU A 139 9.09 22.36 -0.66
C LEU A 139 9.85 22.18 0.65
N GLU A 140 10.71 23.11 0.97
CA GLU A 140 11.36 23.26 2.26
C GLU A 140 10.81 24.46 3.00
N GLY A 141 10.86 24.45 4.32
CA GLY A 141 10.41 25.59 5.11
C GLY A 141 10.92 25.57 6.53
N SER A 142 10.75 26.70 7.18
CA SER A 142 11.01 26.87 8.61
C SER A 142 9.90 27.69 9.26
N VAL A 143 9.64 27.40 10.54
CA VAL A 143 8.63 28.09 11.34
C VAL A 143 9.29 28.63 12.59
N ARG A 144 9.05 29.92 12.85
CA ARG A 144 9.42 30.57 14.11
C ARG A 144 8.16 31.12 14.78
N ARG A 145 7.90 30.68 15.99
CA ARG A 145 6.82 31.19 16.83
C ARG A 145 7.40 31.93 18.04
N SER A 146 6.83 33.08 18.37
CA SER A 146 7.12 33.85 19.57
C SER A 146 5.81 34.40 20.14
N GLY A 147 5.32 33.79 21.21
CA GLY A 147 3.99 34.08 21.75
C GLY A 147 2.89 33.83 20.74
N ASN A 148 2.16 34.88 20.37
CA ASN A 148 1.09 34.81 19.35
C ASN A 148 1.57 35.11 17.91
N LYS A 149 2.84 35.48 17.71
CA LYS A 149 3.39 35.78 16.39
C LYS A 149 4.05 34.57 15.77
N VAL A 150 3.83 34.40 14.46
CA VAL A 150 4.40 33.30 13.67
C VAL A 150 5.04 33.88 12.41
N ARG A 151 6.24 33.42 12.11
CA ARG A 151 6.89 33.61 10.80
C ARG A 151 7.12 32.26 10.17
N VAL A 152 6.73 32.12 8.91
CA VAL A 152 6.91 30.92 8.08
C VAL A 152 7.71 31.30 6.85
N ASN A 153 8.87 30.71 6.65
CA ASN A 153 9.69 30.86 5.46
C ASN A 153 9.58 29.59 4.65
N VAL A 154 9.38 29.70 3.34
CA VAL A 154 9.20 28.55 2.46
C VAL A 154 9.91 28.76 1.12
N GLN A 155 10.40 27.65 0.56
CA GLN A 155 11.13 27.63 -0.70
C GLN A 155 10.69 26.42 -1.52
N LEU A 156 10.31 26.65 -2.77
CA LEU A 156 10.01 25.62 -3.75
C LEU A 156 11.22 25.44 -4.66
N ILE A 157 11.77 24.25 -4.74
CA ILE A 157 13.03 23.93 -5.39
C ILE A 157 12.78 22.83 -6.42
N ASP A 158 13.35 22.99 -7.63
CA ASP A 158 13.44 21.91 -8.60
C ASP A 158 14.49 20.88 -8.12
N ALA A 159 14.02 19.65 -7.79
CA ALA A 159 14.85 18.60 -7.25
C ALA A 159 15.90 18.06 -8.26
N ASN A 160 15.77 18.33 -9.57
CA ASN A 160 16.71 17.86 -10.58
C ASN A 160 17.87 18.84 -10.78
N THR A 161 17.57 20.14 -10.75
CA THR A 161 18.55 21.22 -11.00
C THR A 161 19.08 21.86 -9.73
N ASP A 162 18.35 21.74 -8.61
CA ASP A 162 18.63 22.43 -7.33
C ASP A 162 18.41 23.96 -7.43
N GLU A 163 17.56 24.37 -8.38
CA GLU A 163 17.23 25.77 -8.60
C GLU A 163 15.97 26.15 -7.83
N HIS A 164 15.97 27.33 -7.23
CA HIS A 164 14.80 27.90 -6.58
C HIS A 164 13.79 28.34 -7.64
N ILE A 165 12.59 27.72 -7.62
CA ILE A 165 11.47 28.09 -8.48
C ILE A 165 10.75 29.28 -7.88
N TRP A 166 10.59 29.29 -6.54
CA TRP A 166 9.84 30.29 -5.81
C TRP A 166 10.24 30.26 -4.34
N ALA A 167 10.22 31.40 -3.66
CA ALA A 167 10.42 31.55 -2.23
C ALA A 167 9.57 32.70 -1.70
N ASN A 168 9.05 32.56 -0.49
CA ASN A 168 8.31 33.61 0.20
C ASN A 168 8.37 33.50 1.72
N ASP A 169 8.17 34.63 2.39
CA ASP A 169 8.08 34.76 3.84
C ASP A 169 6.69 35.25 4.23
N TYR A 170 6.13 34.65 5.28
CA TYR A 170 4.82 35.01 5.81
C TYR A 170 4.95 35.37 7.28
N ASP A 171 4.39 36.53 7.66
CA ASP A 171 4.27 36.99 9.03
C ASP A 171 2.78 37.10 9.40
N GLY A 172 2.37 36.56 10.54
CA GLY A 172 0.99 36.61 11.02
C GLY A 172 0.82 36.26 12.48
N ASP A 173 -0.40 36.22 12.93
CA ASP A 173 -0.75 35.70 14.24
C ASP A 173 -1.09 34.20 14.16
N VAL A 174 -0.97 33.47 15.29
CA VAL A 174 -1.34 32.05 15.36
C VAL A 174 -2.78 31.80 14.89
N THR A 175 -3.68 32.76 15.13
CA THR A 175 -5.07 32.71 14.68
C THR A 175 -5.23 32.82 13.16
N ASP A 176 -4.25 33.40 12.47
CA ASP A 176 -4.28 33.62 11.03
C ASP A 176 -3.55 32.52 10.24
N VAL A 177 -2.99 31.53 10.96
CA VAL A 177 -2.19 30.46 10.34
C VAL A 177 -2.94 29.68 9.25
N PHE A 178 -4.25 29.52 9.37
CA PHE A 178 -5.07 28.84 8.35
C PHE A 178 -5.18 29.63 7.04
N ALA A 179 -5.30 30.95 7.13
CA ALA A 179 -5.29 31.81 5.94
C ALA A 179 -3.92 31.72 5.24
N LEU A 180 -2.85 31.77 6.03
CA LEU A 180 -1.48 31.62 5.56
C LEU A 180 -1.25 30.28 4.85
N GLN A 181 -1.68 29.16 5.42
CA GLN A 181 -1.54 27.84 4.83
C GLN A 181 -2.30 27.70 3.51
N SER A 182 -3.51 28.27 3.42
CA SER A 182 -4.32 28.29 2.22
C SER A 182 -3.69 29.14 1.12
N ASP A 183 -3.16 30.32 1.47
CA ASP A 183 -2.48 31.20 0.54
C ASP A 183 -1.19 30.58 0.02
N LEU A 184 -0.41 29.97 0.92
CA LEU A 184 0.80 29.24 0.59
C LEU A 184 0.54 28.09 -0.41
N ALA A 185 -0.44 27.25 -0.12
CA ALA A 185 -0.79 26.16 -1.01
C ALA A 185 -1.27 26.65 -2.39
N ARG A 186 -1.98 27.78 -2.43
CA ARG A 186 -2.42 28.41 -3.69
C ARG A 186 -1.23 28.94 -4.48
N GLU A 187 -0.27 29.60 -3.84
CA GLU A 187 0.92 30.15 -4.52
C GLU A 187 1.82 29.03 -5.05
N ILE A 188 2.01 27.95 -4.28
CA ILE A 188 2.73 26.76 -4.74
C ILE A 188 2.04 26.14 -5.96
N ALA A 189 0.71 25.99 -5.91
CA ALA A 189 -0.06 25.47 -7.04
C ALA A 189 0.11 26.35 -8.29
N ASN A 190 0.11 27.68 -8.13
CA ASN A 190 0.36 28.62 -9.23
C ASN A 190 1.79 28.50 -9.77
N ALA A 191 2.81 28.41 -8.90
CA ALA A 191 4.21 28.22 -9.28
C ALA A 191 4.41 26.94 -10.09
N LEU A 192 3.71 25.87 -9.72
CA LEU A 192 3.69 24.58 -10.43
C LEU A 192 2.71 24.56 -11.62
N GLN A 193 2.07 25.69 -11.94
CA GLN A 193 1.08 25.82 -13.01
C GLN A 193 -0.08 24.81 -12.90
N ALA A 194 -0.46 24.44 -11.68
CA ALA A 194 -1.56 23.53 -11.43
C ALA A 194 -2.91 24.20 -11.70
N LYS A 195 -3.84 23.42 -12.27
CA LYS A 195 -5.20 23.88 -12.52
C LYS A 195 -6.04 23.62 -11.28
N LEU A 196 -6.64 24.65 -10.73
CA LEU A 196 -7.53 24.59 -9.58
C LEU A 196 -8.99 24.71 -10.02
N SER A 197 -9.82 23.74 -9.71
CA SER A 197 -11.27 23.81 -9.86
C SER A 197 -11.89 24.75 -8.80
N PRO A 198 -13.12 25.27 -9.01
CA PRO A 198 -13.81 26.07 -8.00
C PRO A 198 -14.03 25.31 -6.68
N ALA A 199 -14.28 24.01 -6.74
CA ALA A 199 -14.46 23.16 -5.56
C ALA A 199 -13.17 23.04 -4.74
N GLU A 200 -12.03 22.78 -5.38
CA GLU A 200 -10.71 22.72 -4.72
C GLU A 200 -10.36 24.05 -4.06
N LYS A 201 -10.60 25.19 -4.76
CA LYS A 201 -10.40 26.52 -4.17
C LYS A 201 -11.24 26.73 -2.91
N SER A 202 -12.52 26.35 -2.93
CA SER A 202 -13.41 26.47 -1.78
C SER A 202 -12.98 25.60 -0.61
N GLN A 203 -12.51 24.38 -0.87
CA GLN A 203 -12.03 23.46 0.18
C GLN A 203 -10.74 23.97 0.84
N MET A 204 -9.82 24.54 0.07
CA MET A 204 -8.56 25.09 0.59
C MET A 204 -8.73 26.30 1.50
N THR A 205 -9.77 27.12 1.29
CA THR A 205 -10.01 28.35 2.07
C THR A 205 -10.80 28.11 3.36
N ARG A 206 -11.28 26.89 3.60
CA ARG A 206 -12.09 26.58 4.77
C ARG A 206 -11.22 26.43 6.02
N LYS A 207 -11.49 27.23 7.04
CA LYS A 207 -10.86 27.06 8.36
C LYS A 207 -11.44 25.83 9.05
N PRO A 208 -10.59 24.96 9.61
CA PRO A 208 -11.05 23.76 10.31
C PRO A 208 -11.72 24.07 11.65
N THR A 209 -11.24 25.09 12.39
CA THR A 209 -11.77 25.60 13.66
C THR A 209 -11.36 27.08 13.85
N GLU A 210 -12.12 27.82 14.64
CA GLU A 210 -11.73 29.17 15.11
C GLU A 210 -11.03 29.12 16.49
N ASN A 211 -10.96 27.95 17.12
CA ASN A 211 -10.36 27.76 18.44
C ASN A 211 -8.91 27.28 18.32
N GLY A 212 -7.94 28.15 18.63
CA GLY A 212 -6.52 27.84 18.53
C GLY A 212 -6.06 26.75 19.49
N GLU A 213 -6.66 26.61 20.70
CA GLU A 213 -6.32 25.52 21.63
C GLU A 213 -6.85 24.19 21.13
N ALA A 214 -8.07 24.15 20.55
CA ALA A 214 -8.62 22.97 19.92
C ALA A 214 -7.74 22.49 18.75
N TYR A 215 -7.24 23.44 17.94
CA TYR A 215 -6.32 23.14 16.86
C TYR A 215 -4.99 22.53 17.37
N LEU A 216 -4.38 23.11 18.40
CA LEU A 216 -3.13 22.58 18.96
C LEU A 216 -3.31 21.16 19.51
N ALA A 217 -4.41 20.89 20.21
CA ALA A 217 -4.74 19.54 20.68
C ALA A 217 -4.94 18.57 19.51
N PHE A 218 -5.61 19.00 18.45
CA PHE A 218 -5.83 18.22 17.22
C PHE A 218 -4.51 17.85 16.53
N VAL A 219 -3.60 18.80 16.35
CA VAL A 219 -2.30 18.57 15.69
C VAL A 219 -1.45 17.57 16.48
N GLN A 220 -1.40 17.71 17.82
CA GLN A 220 -0.71 16.76 18.68
C GLN A 220 -1.33 15.37 18.61
N ALA A 221 -2.66 15.27 18.61
CA ALA A 221 -3.38 14.02 18.46
C ALA A 221 -3.03 13.33 17.13
N HIS A 222 -3.02 14.12 16.05
CA HIS A 222 -2.73 13.59 14.71
C HIS A 222 -1.29 13.09 14.59
N ASP A 223 -0.31 13.80 15.14
CA ASP A 223 1.09 13.32 15.15
C ASP A 223 1.23 11.99 15.89
N LEU A 224 0.60 11.86 17.07
CA LEU A 224 0.62 10.63 17.84
C LEU A 224 -0.08 9.46 17.13
N SER A 225 -1.19 9.73 16.42
CA SER A 225 -1.93 8.71 15.68
C SER A 225 -1.17 8.11 14.50
N CYS A 226 -0.14 8.79 14.00
CA CYS A 226 0.73 8.26 12.93
C CYS A 226 1.58 7.06 13.38
N ALA A 227 1.77 6.83 14.69
CA ALA A 227 2.48 5.67 15.24
C ALA A 227 1.52 4.49 15.49
N MET A 228 0.94 3.97 14.42
CA MET A 228 -0.17 3.00 14.43
C MET A 228 0.09 1.68 15.17
N GLU A 229 1.35 1.34 15.45
CA GLU A 229 1.73 0.11 16.17
C GLU A 229 1.91 0.34 17.68
N ASP A 230 1.94 1.59 18.15
CA ASP A 230 2.15 1.94 19.56
C ASP A 230 0.83 2.26 20.27
N LEU A 231 0.25 1.26 20.93
CA LEU A 231 -1.02 1.40 21.64
C LEU A 231 -1.01 2.52 22.69
N THR A 232 0.13 2.79 23.32
CA THR A 232 0.26 3.87 24.32
C THR A 232 0.08 5.24 23.65
N ARG A 233 0.74 5.44 22.50
CA ARG A 233 0.61 6.68 21.72
C ARG A 233 -0.80 6.83 21.15
N LEU A 234 -1.42 5.74 20.69
CA LEU A 234 -2.81 5.76 20.19
C LEU A 234 -3.79 6.18 21.28
N LYS A 235 -3.65 5.68 22.52
CA LYS A 235 -4.49 6.11 23.66
C LYS A 235 -4.25 7.58 24.05
N GLN A 236 -3.02 8.07 23.95
CA GLN A 236 -2.75 9.50 24.16
C GLN A 236 -3.37 10.35 23.03
N SER A 237 -3.29 9.91 21.80
CA SER A 237 -3.96 10.54 20.66
C SER A 237 -5.47 10.62 20.86
N GLU A 238 -6.09 9.55 21.35
CA GLU A 238 -7.52 9.51 21.68
C GLU A 238 -7.91 10.62 22.67
N GLN A 239 -7.17 10.76 23.77
CA GLN A 239 -7.40 11.79 24.78
C GLN A 239 -7.27 13.22 24.21
N LEU A 240 -6.31 13.43 23.32
CA LEU A 240 -6.11 14.73 22.69
C LEU A 240 -7.17 15.07 21.66
N TYR A 241 -7.64 14.11 20.86
CA TYR A 241 -8.80 14.31 19.99
C TYR A 241 -10.06 14.63 20.79
N GLN A 242 -10.30 13.91 21.89
CA GLN A 242 -11.40 14.21 22.80
C GLN A 242 -11.28 15.64 23.35
N ARG A 243 -10.08 16.05 23.77
CA ARG A 243 -9.83 17.42 24.24
C ARG A 243 -10.11 18.47 23.16
N ALA A 244 -9.70 18.22 21.90
CA ALA A 244 -9.98 19.12 20.80
C ALA A 244 -11.48 19.32 20.56
N ILE A 245 -12.27 18.25 20.66
CA ILE A 245 -13.74 18.27 20.49
C ILE A 245 -14.44 18.91 21.70
N GLU A 246 -13.92 18.76 22.92
CA GLU A 246 -14.42 19.46 24.10
C GLU A 246 -14.23 20.99 23.97
N LEU A 247 -13.09 21.42 23.42
CA LEU A 247 -12.77 22.83 23.20
C LEU A 247 -13.57 23.44 22.04
N ASP A 248 -13.83 22.66 20.99
CA ASP A 248 -14.69 23.04 19.87
C ASP A 248 -15.56 21.84 19.41
N PRO A 249 -16.81 21.74 19.91
CA PRO A 249 -17.74 20.68 19.52
C PRO A 249 -18.14 20.66 18.04
N ASN A 250 -17.82 21.72 17.28
CA ASN A 250 -18.08 21.84 15.86
C ASN A 250 -16.86 21.57 14.98
N PHE A 251 -15.75 21.12 15.57
CA PHE A 251 -14.52 20.80 14.85
C PHE A 251 -14.67 19.49 14.05
N ALA A 252 -15.32 19.57 12.90
CA ALA A 252 -15.67 18.41 12.07
C ALA A 252 -14.46 17.58 11.64
N LEU A 253 -13.31 18.22 11.33
CA LEU A 253 -12.10 17.50 10.96
C LEU A 253 -11.53 16.68 12.13
N ALA A 254 -11.57 17.20 13.37
CA ALA A 254 -11.14 16.46 14.56
C ALA A 254 -12.04 15.24 14.80
N LEU A 255 -13.36 15.38 14.64
CA LEU A 255 -14.30 14.27 14.70
C LEU A 255 -13.98 13.20 13.65
N ALA A 256 -13.70 13.59 12.40
CA ALA A 256 -13.37 12.69 11.32
C ALA A 256 -12.08 11.90 11.59
N ARG A 257 -10.99 12.57 12.01
CA ARG A 257 -9.71 11.93 12.32
C ARG A 257 -9.81 11.03 13.57
N TYR A 258 -10.58 11.43 14.57
CA TYR A 258 -10.86 10.59 15.72
C TYR A 258 -11.63 9.30 15.32
N SER A 259 -12.63 9.41 14.46
CA SER A 259 -13.32 8.24 13.88
C SER A 259 -12.37 7.29 13.15
N GLN A 260 -11.40 7.82 12.40
CA GLN A 260 -10.39 6.99 11.74
C GLN A 260 -9.51 6.23 12.74
N LEU A 261 -9.08 6.90 13.82
CA LEU A 261 -8.35 6.27 14.92
C LEU A 261 -9.16 5.12 15.55
N GLU A 262 -10.44 5.36 15.86
CA GLU A 262 -11.33 4.33 16.42
C GLU A 262 -11.51 3.14 15.45
N SER A 263 -11.69 3.41 14.16
CA SER A 263 -11.79 2.37 13.14
C SER A 263 -10.49 1.54 13.04
N TRP A 264 -9.34 2.19 13.24
CA TRP A 264 -8.05 1.50 13.29
C TRP A 264 -7.92 0.62 14.54
N MET A 265 -8.38 1.11 15.71
CA MET A 265 -8.43 0.32 16.94
C MET A 265 -9.28 -0.94 16.79
N VAL A 266 -10.45 -0.84 16.14
CA VAL A 266 -11.30 -2.00 15.80
C VAL A 266 -10.54 -3.04 14.99
N ARG A 267 -9.73 -2.60 14.05
CA ARG A 267 -8.99 -3.49 13.15
C ARG A 267 -7.83 -4.21 13.84
N THR A 268 -7.09 -3.53 14.72
CA THR A 268 -5.75 -3.97 15.14
C THR A 268 -5.64 -4.38 16.60
N HIS A 269 -6.48 -3.81 17.47
CA HIS A 269 -6.31 -3.97 18.92
C HIS A 269 -7.56 -4.48 19.64
N ASP A 270 -8.70 -3.85 19.40
CA ASP A 270 -9.94 -4.14 20.12
C ASP A 270 -11.17 -4.04 19.20
N ALA A 271 -11.66 -5.16 18.76
CA ALA A 271 -12.86 -5.26 17.94
C ALA A 271 -14.16 -5.15 18.77
N SER A 272 -14.13 -4.49 19.94
CA SER A 272 -15.30 -4.27 20.79
C SER A 272 -16.38 -3.44 20.09
N SER A 273 -17.63 -3.56 20.59
CA SER A 273 -18.75 -2.75 20.12
C SER A 273 -18.52 -1.26 20.34
N ASP A 274 -17.82 -0.90 21.42
CA ASP A 274 -17.63 0.49 21.84
C ASP A 274 -16.80 1.29 20.82
N HIS A 275 -15.66 0.75 20.37
CA HIS A 275 -14.86 1.39 19.31
C HIS A 275 -15.61 1.47 17.98
N ARG A 276 -16.41 0.43 17.62
CA ARG A 276 -17.21 0.43 16.38
C ARG A 276 -18.29 1.51 16.39
N GLU A 277 -19.06 1.59 17.47
CA GLU A 277 -20.13 2.58 17.62
C GLU A 277 -19.55 4.00 17.64
N LYS A 278 -18.47 4.20 18.39
CA LYS A 278 -17.77 5.48 18.49
C LYS A 278 -17.25 5.94 17.13
N ALA A 279 -16.58 5.06 16.38
CA ALA A 279 -16.10 5.37 15.04
C ALA A 279 -17.23 5.87 14.13
N ARG A 280 -18.37 5.15 14.11
CA ARG A 280 -19.53 5.52 13.31
C ARG A 280 -20.13 6.86 13.75
N THR A 281 -20.40 7.02 15.04
CA THR A 281 -21.03 8.23 15.60
C THR A 281 -20.19 9.48 15.32
N LEU A 282 -18.88 9.39 15.47
CA LEU A 282 -17.96 10.50 15.20
C LEU A 282 -17.97 10.89 13.71
N ALA A 283 -17.92 9.91 12.80
CA ALA A 283 -17.97 10.18 11.36
C ALA A 283 -19.30 10.80 10.92
N GLU A 284 -20.43 10.27 11.41
CA GLU A 284 -21.76 10.80 11.13
C GLU A 284 -21.92 12.22 11.68
N ARG A 285 -21.41 12.49 12.89
CA ARG A 285 -21.42 13.83 13.47
C ARG A 285 -20.58 14.81 12.64
N ALA A 286 -19.39 14.39 12.17
CA ALA A 286 -18.56 15.21 11.28
C ALA A 286 -19.32 15.57 9.98
N LEU A 287 -20.04 14.62 9.39
CA LEU A 287 -20.85 14.83 8.18
C LEU A 287 -22.10 15.68 8.42
N GLN A 288 -22.71 15.62 9.61
CA GLN A 288 -23.80 16.53 9.99
C GLN A 288 -23.33 17.97 10.04
N LEU A 289 -22.12 18.22 10.56
CA LEU A 289 -21.52 19.55 10.64
C LEU A 289 -21.02 20.05 9.29
N GLN A 290 -20.40 19.15 8.52
CA GLN A 290 -19.81 19.46 7.22
C GLN A 290 -20.05 18.32 6.21
N PRO A 291 -21.20 18.30 5.50
CA PRO A 291 -21.58 17.23 4.58
C PRO A 291 -20.60 16.99 3.43
N GLU A 292 -19.85 18.05 3.04
CA GLU A 292 -18.87 18.02 1.95
C GLU A 292 -17.43 17.75 2.42
N LEU A 293 -17.21 17.42 3.71
CA LEU A 293 -15.87 17.13 4.24
C LEU A 293 -15.42 15.74 3.77
N PRO A 294 -14.41 15.65 2.89
CA PRO A 294 -14.03 14.36 2.32
C PRO A 294 -13.33 13.45 3.34
N GLU A 295 -12.66 14.02 4.35
CA GLU A 295 -12.06 13.29 5.46
C GLU A 295 -13.13 12.59 6.32
N ALA A 296 -14.33 13.18 6.47
CA ALA A 296 -15.45 12.54 7.16
C ALA A 296 -16.06 11.40 6.33
N ARG A 297 -16.08 11.52 5.00
CA ARG A 297 -16.46 10.42 4.10
C ARG A 297 -15.47 9.27 4.19
N LEU A 298 -14.17 9.58 4.23
CA LEU A 298 -13.12 8.58 4.42
C LEU A 298 -13.29 7.85 5.77
N ALA A 299 -13.56 8.60 6.84
CA ALA A 299 -13.79 8.05 8.18
C ALA A 299 -15.01 7.12 8.22
N LEU A 300 -16.14 7.52 7.63
CA LEU A 300 -17.34 6.70 7.56
C LEU A 300 -17.10 5.43 6.72
N GLY A 301 -16.33 5.56 5.62
CA GLY A 301 -15.90 4.42 4.82
C GLY A 301 -15.11 3.40 5.64
N PHE A 302 -14.18 3.83 6.48
CA PHE A 302 -13.44 2.93 7.38
C PHE A 302 -14.32 2.32 8.47
N SER A 303 -15.27 3.05 9.03
CA SER A 303 -16.24 2.50 9.98
C SER A 303 -17.07 1.36 9.36
N HIS A 304 -17.54 1.52 8.12
CA HIS A 304 -18.21 0.44 7.38
C HIS A 304 -17.28 -0.72 7.05
N TYR A 305 -16.01 -0.44 6.69
CA TYR A 305 -15.05 -1.46 6.27
C TYR A 305 -14.56 -2.32 7.43
N TYR A 306 -14.12 -1.70 8.52
CA TYR A 306 -13.57 -2.43 9.68
C TYR A 306 -14.61 -2.73 10.76
N GLY A 307 -15.62 -1.87 10.92
CA GLY A 307 -16.67 -2.05 11.91
C GLY A 307 -17.73 -3.07 11.49
N ASP A 308 -18.26 -2.92 10.28
CA ASP A 308 -19.43 -3.68 9.82
C ASP A 308 -19.09 -4.77 8.79
N ASN A 309 -17.86 -4.81 8.26
CA ASN A 309 -17.48 -5.61 7.07
C ASN A 309 -18.41 -5.37 5.87
N ASN A 310 -19.01 -4.17 5.80
CA ASN A 310 -19.91 -3.75 4.73
C ASN A 310 -19.13 -3.12 3.59
N TYR A 311 -18.59 -3.97 2.69
CA TYR A 311 -17.73 -3.55 1.59
C TYR A 311 -18.42 -2.61 0.59
N GLU A 312 -19.73 -2.78 0.38
CA GLU A 312 -20.48 -1.95 -0.57
C GLU A 312 -20.66 -0.53 -0.03
N ALA A 313 -21.11 -0.38 1.22
CA ALA A 313 -21.23 0.92 1.87
C ALA A 313 -19.89 1.63 1.99
N ALA A 314 -18.84 0.90 2.40
CA ALA A 314 -17.49 1.43 2.50
C ALA A 314 -16.98 1.98 1.17
N LEU A 315 -17.10 1.19 0.08
CA LEU A 315 -16.65 1.59 -1.25
C LEU A 315 -17.36 2.84 -1.76
N LYS A 316 -18.66 2.97 -1.49
CA LYS A 316 -19.45 4.17 -1.83
C LYS A 316 -18.88 5.42 -1.16
N GLU A 317 -18.58 5.35 0.13
CA GLU A 317 -18.02 6.50 0.87
C GLU A 317 -16.59 6.80 0.43
N PHE A 318 -15.75 5.77 0.17
CA PHE A 318 -14.40 5.96 -0.35
C PHE A 318 -14.36 6.58 -1.75
N GLU A 319 -15.27 6.23 -2.65
CA GLU A 319 -15.36 6.85 -3.98
C GLU A 319 -15.82 8.32 -3.90
N ILE A 320 -16.59 8.69 -2.87
CA ILE A 320 -16.90 10.11 -2.61
C ILE A 320 -15.66 10.81 -2.06
N ALA A 321 -14.98 10.22 -1.07
CA ALA A 321 -13.76 10.77 -0.47
C ALA A 321 -12.66 11.00 -1.51
N LYS A 322 -12.46 10.05 -2.42
CA LYS A 322 -11.47 10.11 -3.52
C LYS A 322 -11.57 11.37 -4.38
N ARG A 323 -12.78 11.90 -4.58
CA ARG A 323 -12.98 13.13 -5.37
C ARG A 323 -12.45 14.37 -4.66
N GLY A 324 -12.53 14.41 -3.33
CA GLY A 324 -12.02 15.51 -2.52
C GLY A 324 -10.58 15.30 -2.00
N LEU A 325 -10.07 14.07 -2.05
CA LEU A 325 -8.75 13.65 -1.58
C LEU A 325 -7.99 12.88 -2.67
N PRO A 326 -7.73 13.49 -3.83
CA PRO A 326 -7.14 12.79 -4.99
C PRO A 326 -5.68 12.35 -4.78
N ASN A 327 -5.00 12.86 -3.75
CA ASN A 327 -3.64 12.49 -3.39
C ASN A 327 -3.53 11.78 -2.02
N GLU A 328 -4.65 11.35 -1.43
CA GLU A 328 -4.64 10.59 -0.18
C GLU A 328 -4.40 9.10 -0.46
N PRO A 329 -3.23 8.52 -0.08
CA PRO A 329 -2.91 7.13 -0.39
C PRO A 329 -3.84 6.13 0.28
N GLU A 330 -4.36 6.43 1.48
CA GLU A 330 -5.26 5.55 2.22
C GLU A 330 -6.58 5.30 1.48
N VAL A 331 -7.09 6.29 0.75
CA VAL A 331 -8.30 6.14 -0.07
C VAL A 331 -8.10 5.06 -1.14
N TYR A 332 -6.98 5.13 -1.86
CA TYR A 332 -6.66 4.15 -2.92
C TYR A 332 -6.35 2.77 -2.35
N LEU A 333 -5.66 2.73 -1.22
CA LEU A 333 -5.37 1.48 -0.51
C LEU A 333 -6.67 0.78 -0.09
N ALA A 334 -7.60 1.51 0.52
CA ALA A 334 -8.89 0.96 0.98
C ALA A 334 -9.77 0.49 -0.18
N ILE A 335 -9.89 1.29 -1.24
CA ILE A 335 -10.61 0.91 -2.46
C ILE A 335 -9.98 -0.35 -3.07
N GLY A 336 -8.66 -0.38 -3.24
CA GLY A 336 -7.94 -1.54 -3.78
C GLY A 336 -8.14 -2.80 -2.95
N ALA A 337 -8.09 -2.70 -1.61
CA ALA A 337 -8.32 -3.82 -0.71
C ALA A 337 -9.75 -4.39 -0.83
N ILE A 338 -10.77 -3.53 -0.95
CA ILE A 338 -12.15 -3.98 -1.15
C ILE A 338 -12.33 -4.60 -2.54
N GLN A 339 -11.80 -3.97 -3.59
CA GLN A 339 -11.89 -4.50 -4.96
C GLN A 339 -11.25 -5.88 -5.08
N ARG A 340 -10.13 -6.14 -4.39
CA ARG A 340 -9.52 -7.46 -4.27
C ARG A 340 -10.51 -8.49 -3.69
N ARG A 341 -11.20 -8.14 -2.59
CA ARG A 341 -12.22 -9.01 -1.98
C ARG A 341 -13.42 -9.26 -2.89
N GLN A 342 -13.73 -8.30 -3.77
CA GLN A 342 -14.76 -8.44 -4.81
C GLN A 342 -14.27 -9.21 -6.06
N GLY A 343 -13.02 -9.68 -6.09
CA GLY A 343 -12.43 -10.34 -7.26
C GLY A 343 -12.10 -9.41 -8.44
N LYS A 344 -12.13 -8.08 -8.24
CA LYS A 344 -11.79 -7.06 -9.23
C LYS A 344 -10.29 -6.79 -9.21
N TRP A 345 -9.51 -7.78 -9.66
CA TRP A 345 -8.06 -7.81 -9.50
C TRP A 345 -7.33 -6.67 -10.22
N ALA A 346 -7.73 -6.35 -11.46
CA ALA A 346 -7.09 -5.30 -12.26
C ALA A 346 -7.31 -3.92 -11.64
N GLU A 347 -8.53 -3.61 -11.22
CA GLU A 347 -8.88 -2.35 -10.58
C GLU A 347 -8.19 -2.22 -9.20
N SER A 348 -8.16 -3.32 -8.45
CA SER A 348 -7.44 -3.40 -7.17
C SER A 348 -5.96 -3.08 -7.35
N THR A 349 -5.29 -3.75 -8.30
CA THR A 349 -3.87 -3.53 -8.60
C THR A 349 -3.62 -2.07 -8.98
N ALA A 350 -4.43 -1.47 -9.86
CA ALA A 350 -4.28 -0.08 -10.28
C ALA A 350 -4.38 0.91 -9.10
N ASN A 351 -5.33 0.69 -8.17
CA ASN A 351 -5.49 1.52 -6.99
C ASN A 351 -4.32 1.32 -5.99
N LEU A 352 -3.87 0.08 -5.75
CA LEU A 352 -2.73 -0.20 -4.88
C LEU A 352 -1.42 0.38 -5.44
N GLU A 353 -1.20 0.32 -6.75
CA GLU A 353 -0.09 1.01 -7.40
C GLU A 353 -0.16 2.53 -7.24
N LYS A 354 -1.36 3.12 -7.32
CA LYS A 354 -1.54 4.56 -7.07
C LYS A 354 -1.20 4.89 -5.62
N ALA A 355 -1.65 4.10 -4.65
CA ALA A 355 -1.30 4.25 -3.24
C ALA A 355 0.23 4.19 -3.04
N ALA A 356 0.91 3.20 -3.62
CA ALA A 356 2.37 3.04 -3.53
C ALA A 356 3.15 4.18 -4.22
N ARG A 357 2.58 4.83 -5.24
CA ARG A 357 3.17 6.02 -5.87
C ARG A 357 3.01 7.27 -5.01
N LEU A 358 1.90 7.41 -4.27
CA LEU A 358 1.64 8.53 -3.37
C LEU A 358 2.39 8.40 -2.04
N ASN A 359 2.65 7.15 -1.61
CA ASN A 359 3.39 6.86 -0.37
C ASN A 359 4.58 5.91 -0.63
N PRO A 360 5.64 6.36 -1.33
CA PRO A 360 6.70 5.50 -1.83
C PRO A 360 7.64 4.92 -0.77
N LYS A 361 7.57 5.42 0.48
CA LYS A 361 8.38 4.96 1.62
C LYS A 361 7.57 4.18 2.65
N ASP A 362 6.29 3.94 2.39
CA ASP A 362 5.45 3.07 3.18
C ASP A 362 5.43 1.67 2.56
N THR A 363 5.67 0.67 3.38
CA THR A 363 5.66 -0.72 2.93
C THR A 363 4.26 -1.31 2.81
N TRP A 364 3.24 -0.70 3.45
CA TRP A 364 1.90 -1.25 3.51
C TRP A 364 1.17 -1.32 2.14
N PRO A 365 1.21 -0.27 1.29
CA PRO A 365 0.71 -0.38 -0.08
C PRO A 365 1.44 -1.44 -0.91
N LEU A 366 2.77 -1.56 -0.73
CA LEU A 366 3.57 -2.57 -1.43
C LEU A 366 3.27 -3.99 -0.95
N HIS A 367 3.06 -4.18 0.36
CA HIS A 367 2.59 -5.44 0.94
C HIS A 367 1.28 -5.90 0.28
N ASN A 368 0.29 -5.01 0.24
CA ASN A 368 -1.01 -5.32 -0.37
C ASN A 368 -0.91 -5.58 -1.88
N LEU A 369 -0.04 -4.86 -2.58
CA LEU A 369 0.20 -5.06 -4.01
C LEU A 369 0.88 -6.40 -4.28
N ALA A 370 1.85 -6.80 -3.44
CA ALA A 370 2.51 -8.10 -3.55
C ALA A 370 1.51 -9.27 -3.36
N LEU A 371 0.59 -9.14 -2.40
CA LEU A 371 -0.49 -10.13 -2.21
C LEU A 371 -1.41 -10.22 -3.44
N ASN A 372 -1.71 -9.09 -4.10
CA ASN A 372 -2.49 -9.12 -5.34
C ASN A 372 -1.78 -9.90 -6.45
N TYR A 373 -0.49 -9.63 -6.65
CA TYR A 373 0.30 -10.34 -7.66
C TYR A 373 0.46 -11.82 -7.31
N GLN A 374 0.66 -12.16 -6.02
CA GLN A 374 0.72 -13.54 -5.54
C GLN A 374 -0.56 -14.32 -5.90
N MET A 375 -1.73 -13.76 -5.58
CA MET A 375 -3.03 -14.40 -5.89
C MET A 375 -3.23 -14.60 -7.38
N GLN A 376 -2.72 -13.69 -8.21
CA GLN A 376 -2.77 -13.78 -9.68
C GLN A 376 -1.62 -14.63 -10.26
N ARG A 377 -0.73 -15.15 -9.41
CA ARG A 377 0.46 -15.92 -9.76
C ARG A 377 1.44 -15.18 -10.68
N ASP A 378 1.42 -13.84 -10.63
CA ASP A 378 2.47 -13.01 -11.23
C ASP A 378 3.65 -12.93 -10.25
N PHE A 379 4.43 -14.02 -10.19
CA PHE A 379 5.53 -14.14 -9.24
C PHE A 379 6.64 -13.15 -9.48
N ASP A 380 6.89 -12.77 -10.73
CA ASP A 380 7.88 -11.75 -11.08
C ASP A 380 7.53 -10.38 -10.51
N ALA A 381 6.29 -9.93 -10.69
CA ALA A 381 5.81 -8.66 -10.15
C ALA A 381 5.73 -8.71 -8.61
N ALA A 382 5.28 -9.84 -8.04
CA ALA A 382 5.22 -10.03 -6.60
C ALA A 382 6.61 -9.95 -5.96
N ASN A 383 7.60 -10.69 -6.47
CA ASN A 383 8.97 -10.70 -5.95
C ASN A 383 9.62 -9.31 -6.04
N LYS A 384 9.51 -8.61 -7.19
CA LYS A 384 10.01 -7.23 -7.35
C LYS A 384 9.39 -6.27 -6.34
N THR A 385 8.09 -6.43 -6.07
CA THR A 385 7.35 -5.58 -5.13
C THR A 385 7.79 -5.83 -3.70
N VAL A 386 7.92 -7.11 -3.28
CA VAL A 386 8.42 -7.47 -1.95
C VAL A 386 9.86 -7.04 -1.75
N ASP A 387 10.73 -7.23 -2.74
CA ASP A 387 12.14 -6.82 -2.65
C ASP A 387 12.27 -5.29 -2.48
N ARG A 388 11.45 -4.51 -3.20
CA ARG A 388 11.36 -3.07 -3.00
C ARG A 388 10.87 -2.72 -1.58
N ALA A 389 9.87 -3.41 -1.06
CA ALA A 389 9.36 -3.19 0.29
C ALA A 389 10.41 -3.53 1.35
N LEU A 390 11.15 -4.63 1.19
CA LEU A 390 12.25 -5.03 2.09
C LEU A 390 13.47 -4.09 2.03
N GLN A 391 13.70 -3.37 0.91
CA GLN A 391 14.68 -2.29 0.87
C GLN A 391 14.28 -1.08 1.71
N ILE A 392 12.97 -0.83 1.87
CA ILE A 392 12.45 0.25 2.72
C ILE A 392 12.48 -0.17 4.19
N ASN A 393 11.95 -1.35 4.51
CA ASN A 393 11.94 -1.90 5.87
C ASN A 393 12.42 -3.38 5.86
N PRO A 394 13.73 -3.62 6.05
CA PRO A 394 14.29 -4.98 6.10
C PRO A 394 13.80 -5.82 7.29
N GLN A 395 13.24 -5.18 8.32
CA GLN A 395 12.82 -5.81 9.57
C GLN A 395 11.34 -6.21 9.58
N ALA A 396 10.58 -5.90 8.51
CA ALA A 396 9.17 -6.23 8.42
C ALA A 396 8.95 -7.73 8.25
N ILE A 397 8.60 -8.43 9.33
CA ILE A 397 8.38 -9.89 9.37
C ILE A 397 7.34 -10.31 8.32
N GLY A 398 6.21 -9.59 8.21
CA GLY A 398 5.16 -9.90 7.23
C GLY A 398 5.62 -9.86 5.77
N LEU A 399 6.62 -9.02 5.43
CA LEU A 399 7.20 -9.02 4.08
C LEU A 399 8.07 -10.26 3.81
N TRP A 400 8.78 -10.74 4.83
CA TRP A 400 9.52 -11.99 4.74
C TRP A 400 8.58 -13.19 4.61
N GLU A 401 7.43 -13.17 5.28
CA GLU A 401 6.40 -14.20 5.14
C GLU A 401 5.87 -14.28 3.70
N ILE A 402 5.57 -13.14 3.07
CA ILE A 402 5.18 -13.12 1.66
C ILE A 402 6.31 -13.68 0.80
N LYS A 403 7.56 -13.27 1.03
CA LYS A 403 8.70 -13.77 0.26
C LYS A 403 8.87 -15.27 0.34
N VAL A 404 8.66 -15.84 1.54
CA VAL A 404 8.66 -17.28 1.78
C VAL A 404 7.52 -17.97 1.02
N LYS A 405 6.29 -17.45 1.14
CA LYS A 405 5.13 -17.98 0.42
C LYS A 405 5.37 -17.99 -1.09
N LEU A 406 5.94 -16.90 -1.65
CA LEU A 406 6.28 -16.82 -3.06
C LEU A 406 7.31 -17.87 -3.50
N ALA A 407 8.38 -18.07 -2.72
CA ALA A 407 9.42 -19.06 -3.04
C ALA A 407 8.86 -20.51 -3.05
N ILE A 408 7.99 -20.81 -2.09
CA ILE A 408 7.31 -22.11 -2.03
C ILE A 408 6.32 -22.25 -3.19
N ALA A 409 5.52 -21.22 -3.46
CA ALA A 409 4.50 -21.25 -4.50
C ALA A 409 5.10 -21.34 -5.91
N GLU A 410 6.22 -20.64 -6.17
CA GLU A 410 6.89 -20.59 -7.47
C GLU A 410 7.77 -21.82 -7.74
N LYS A 411 8.51 -22.30 -6.72
CA LYS A 411 9.59 -23.29 -6.91
C LYS A 411 9.58 -24.44 -5.90
N GLY A 412 8.80 -24.37 -4.84
CA GLY A 412 8.89 -25.29 -3.71
C GLY A 412 10.19 -25.14 -2.91
N ASP A 413 10.78 -23.94 -2.91
CA ASP A 413 12.08 -23.64 -2.32
C ASP A 413 11.96 -23.21 -0.86
N PHE A 414 12.59 -23.96 0.05
CA PHE A 414 12.64 -23.66 1.48
C PHE A 414 13.85 -22.81 1.91
N SER A 415 14.84 -22.58 1.04
CA SER A 415 16.04 -21.82 1.41
C SER A 415 15.74 -20.39 1.81
N VAL A 416 14.75 -19.76 1.14
CA VAL A 416 14.24 -18.42 1.49
C VAL A 416 13.57 -18.44 2.88
N TYR A 417 12.91 -19.54 3.23
CA TYR A 417 12.30 -19.69 4.55
C TYR A 417 13.36 -19.73 5.66
N GLU A 418 14.42 -20.51 5.46
CA GLU A 418 15.54 -20.59 6.40
C GLU A 418 16.22 -19.22 6.59
N GLN A 419 16.44 -18.47 5.50
CA GLN A 419 16.98 -17.11 5.56
C GLN A 419 16.04 -16.14 6.30
N ALA A 420 14.73 -16.23 6.06
CA ALA A 420 13.73 -15.39 6.72
C ALA A 420 13.68 -15.64 8.23
N MET A 421 13.77 -16.92 8.63
CA MET A 421 13.83 -17.31 10.04
C MET A 421 15.08 -16.78 10.74
N GLU A 422 16.25 -16.89 10.10
CA GLU A 422 17.51 -16.38 10.66
C GLU A 422 17.46 -14.86 10.87
N LYS A 423 16.97 -14.11 9.87
CA LYS A 423 16.78 -12.66 9.99
C LYS A 423 15.72 -12.31 11.03
N GLY A 424 14.58 -12.98 11.02
CA GLY A 424 13.50 -12.76 11.97
C GLY A 424 13.97 -12.85 13.43
N LYS A 425 14.78 -13.88 13.76
CA LYS A 425 15.37 -14.06 15.09
C LYS A 425 16.21 -12.86 15.54
N SER A 426 16.86 -12.15 14.60
CA SER A 426 17.67 -10.96 14.91
C SER A 426 16.84 -9.69 15.10
N PHE A 427 15.60 -9.65 14.61
CA PHE A 427 14.74 -8.44 14.60
C PHE A 427 13.59 -8.50 15.61
N ALA A 428 13.21 -9.69 16.10
CA ALA A 428 12.06 -9.84 16.99
C ALA A 428 12.33 -9.18 18.35
N VAL A 429 11.65 -8.07 18.60
CA VAL A 429 11.78 -7.26 19.84
C VAL A 429 10.59 -7.48 20.79
N SER A 430 9.39 -7.82 20.27
CA SER A 430 8.19 -8.07 21.08
C SER A 430 7.93 -9.58 21.28
N ASP A 431 7.19 -9.91 22.34
CA ASP A 431 6.79 -11.30 22.61
C ASP A 431 5.84 -11.83 21.51
N GLU A 432 4.99 -10.98 20.94
CA GLU A 432 4.14 -11.34 19.82
C GLU A 432 4.96 -11.73 18.58
N GLN A 433 5.98 -10.95 18.23
CA GLN A 433 6.89 -11.26 17.13
C GLN A 433 7.66 -12.55 17.37
N ARG A 434 8.05 -12.82 18.63
CA ARG A 434 8.70 -14.09 18.99
C ARG A 434 7.77 -15.27 18.84
N LEU A 435 6.50 -15.17 19.28
CA LEU A 435 5.49 -16.22 19.08
C LEU A 435 5.20 -16.47 17.60
N GLN A 436 5.14 -15.42 16.79
CA GLN A 436 4.99 -15.54 15.33
C GLN A 436 6.17 -16.31 14.71
N LEU A 437 7.40 -16.00 15.12
CA LEU A 437 8.58 -16.70 14.63
C LEU A 437 8.61 -18.18 15.07
N ILE A 438 8.18 -18.49 16.30
CA ILE A 438 8.04 -19.88 16.77
C ILE A 438 7.03 -20.63 15.89
N GLY A 439 5.88 -20.01 15.59
CA GLY A 439 4.88 -20.59 14.69
C GLY A 439 5.43 -20.83 13.28
N ASN A 440 6.19 -19.87 12.75
CA ASN A 440 6.85 -20.00 11.46
C ASN A 440 7.90 -21.12 11.47
N GLU A 441 8.72 -21.24 12.53
CA GLU A 441 9.69 -22.32 12.67
C GLU A 441 9.00 -23.71 12.74
N ALA A 442 7.91 -23.82 13.50
CA ALA A 442 7.11 -25.03 13.57
C ALA A 442 6.54 -25.42 12.20
N ASN A 443 6.02 -24.45 11.44
CA ASN A 443 5.51 -24.69 10.09
C ASN A 443 6.62 -25.13 9.12
N LEU A 444 7.81 -24.53 9.18
CA LEU A 444 8.96 -24.95 8.36
C LEU A 444 9.36 -26.40 8.66
N LEU A 445 9.48 -26.75 9.95
CA LEU A 445 9.81 -28.10 10.36
C LEU A 445 8.76 -29.13 9.91
N LEU A 446 7.48 -28.74 9.96
CA LEU A 446 6.37 -29.56 9.47
C LEU A 446 6.47 -29.76 7.94
N LEU A 447 6.67 -28.71 7.18
CA LEU A 447 6.85 -28.77 5.72
C LEU A 447 8.05 -29.66 5.32
N GLN A 448 9.12 -29.60 6.09
CA GLN A 448 10.32 -30.42 5.90
C GLN A 448 10.19 -31.86 6.49
N ARG A 449 9.06 -32.20 7.13
CA ARG A 449 8.83 -33.49 7.83
C ARG A 449 9.88 -33.79 8.92
N LYS A 450 10.44 -32.74 9.54
CA LYS A 450 11.40 -32.85 10.65
C LYS A 450 10.66 -32.97 11.99
N TYR A 451 9.90 -34.04 12.14
CA TYR A 451 8.97 -34.24 13.26
C TYR A 451 9.65 -34.26 14.62
N ASP A 452 10.84 -34.91 14.75
CA ASP A 452 11.59 -34.90 16.01
C ASP A 452 11.99 -33.50 16.45
N GLN A 453 12.45 -32.67 15.50
CA GLN A 453 12.81 -31.26 15.80
C GLN A 453 11.59 -30.43 16.16
N LEU A 454 10.44 -30.73 15.55
CA LEU A 454 9.17 -30.05 15.88
C LEU A 454 8.71 -30.36 17.31
N LEU A 455 8.87 -31.61 17.77
CA LEU A 455 8.59 -31.99 19.16
C LEU A 455 9.53 -31.28 20.14
N GLN A 456 10.84 -31.25 19.86
CA GLN A 456 11.83 -30.50 20.66
C GLN A 456 11.51 -29.01 20.73
N LEU A 457 11.05 -28.39 19.62
CA LEU A 457 10.60 -27.04 19.62
C LEU A 457 9.40 -26.83 20.55
N GLY A 458 8.42 -27.74 20.52
CA GLY A 458 7.25 -27.72 21.39
C GLY A 458 7.59 -27.80 22.88
N GLU A 459 8.60 -28.61 23.24
CA GLU A 459 9.10 -28.76 24.62
C GLU A 459 9.84 -27.50 25.11
N LYS A 460 10.56 -26.84 24.22
CA LYS A 460 11.34 -25.63 24.53
C LYS A 460 10.46 -24.44 24.98
N PHE A 461 9.22 -24.40 24.53
CA PHE A 461 8.28 -23.31 24.84
C PHE A 461 7.11 -23.84 25.66
N PRO A 462 7.12 -23.69 27.01
CA PRO A 462 6.04 -24.15 27.88
C PRO A 462 4.74 -23.38 27.61
N ASP A 463 3.60 -23.93 28.07
CA ASP A 463 2.26 -23.39 27.79
C ASP A 463 2.07 -21.94 28.28
N ASP A 464 2.71 -21.58 29.39
CA ASP A 464 2.68 -20.21 29.94
C ASP A 464 3.24 -19.17 28.96
N SER A 465 4.13 -19.58 28.04
CA SER A 465 4.63 -18.69 26.98
C SER A 465 3.52 -18.22 26.02
N PHE A 466 2.39 -18.90 25.99
CA PHE A 466 1.25 -18.64 25.11
C PHE A 466 0.03 -18.07 25.86
N ALA A 467 0.19 -17.66 27.12
CA ALA A 467 -0.94 -17.22 27.97
C ALA A 467 -1.76 -16.07 27.33
N ALA A 468 -1.07 -15.14 26.65
CA ALA A 468 -1.72 -14.03 25.93
C ALA A 468 -2.23 -14.41 24.52
N ALA A 469 -1.94 -15.62 24.02
CA ALA A 469 -2.25 -16.07 22.66
C ALA A 469 -2.80 -17.51 22.63
N PRO A 470 -4.01 -17.76 23.17
CA PRO A 470 -4.58 -19.12 23.25
C PRO A 470 -4.69 -19.85 21.90
N GLY A 471 -4.90 -19.08 20.79
CA GLY A 471 -4.89 -19.65 19.44
C GLY A 471 -3.54 -20.25 19.07
N SER A 472 -2.44 -19.57 19.41
CA SER A 472 -1.08 -20.08 19.19
C SER A 472 -0.80 -21.34 20.04
N LEU A 473 -1.36 -21.42 21.25
CA LEU A 473 -1.26 -22.63 22.08
C LEU A 473 -2.01 -23.82 21.44
N ALA A 474 -3.19 -23.60 20.88
CA ALA A 474 -3.92 -24.63 20.14
C ALA A 474 -3.12 -25.11 18.92
N MET A 475 -2.51 -24.20 18.16
CA MET A 475 -1.66 -24.52 17.01
C MET A 475 -0.40 -25.29 17.42
N LYS A 476 0.22 -24.97 18.57
CA LYS A 476 1.32 -25.75 19.15
C LYS A 476 0.91 -27.22 19.34
N TYR A 477 -0.21 -27.49 20.03
CA TYR A 477 -0.67 -28.85 20.27
C TYR A 477 -1.13 -29.57 19.00
N PHE A 478 -1.71 -28.83 18.05
CA PHE A 478 -2.00 -29.39 16.74
C PHE A 478 -0.72 -29.84 16.02
N ALA A 479 0.32 -28.97 15.97
CA ALA A 479 1.60 -29.29 15.33
C ALA A 479 2.28 -30.52 16.02
N ILE A 480 2.28 -30.58 17.37
CA ILE A 480 2.77 -31.74 18.14
C ILE A 480 1.99 -33.00 17.76
N GLY A 481 0.66 -32.90 17.68
CA GLY A 481 -0.18 -34.06 17.29
C GLY A 481 0.14 -34.57 15.89
N ILE A 482 0.35 -33.67 14.92
CA ILE A 482 0.75 -34.05 13.56
C ILE A 482 2.17 -34.69 13.55
N ALA A 483 3.12 -34.13 14.32
CA ALA A 483 4.48 -34.68 14.41
C ALA A 483 4.48 -36.09 14.98
N GLN A 484 3.74 -36.32 16.08
CA GLN A 484 3.62 -37.65 16.70
C GLN A 484 2.94 -38.66 15.77
N LYS A 485 1.89 -38.22 15.03
CA LYS A 485 1.27 -39.05 13.98
C LYS A 485 2.26 -39.42 12.89
N GLY A 486 3.10 -38.46 12.43
CA GLY A 486 4.16 -38.71 11.46
C GLY A 486 5.24 -39.66 11.94
N LEU A 487 5.48 -39.77 13.26
CA LEU A 487 6.40 -40.71 13.91
C LEU A 487 5.74 -42.05 14.25
N GLY A 488 4.44 -42.22 14.04
CA GLY A 488 3.70 -43.46 14.31
C GLY A 488 3.20 -43.61 15.76
N ASP A 489 3.29 -42.56 16.60
CA ASP A 489 2.74 -42.59 17.97
C ASP A 489 1.30 -42.05 17.98
N ASP A 490 0.35 -42.91 17.65
CA ASP A 490 -1.07 -42.57 17.59
C ASP A 490 -1.65 -42.17 18.96
N THR A 491 -1.11 -42.70 20.06
CA THR A 491 -1.59 -42.41 21.41
C THR A 491 -1.20 -40.99 21.85
N ALA A 492 0.06 -40.64 21.67
CA ALA A 492 0.55 -39.30 21.98
C ALA A 492 -0.06 -38.27 21.03
N ALA A 493 -0.21 -38.58 19.73
CA ALA A 493 -0.87 -37.74 18.76
C ALA A 493 -2.31 -37.38 19.19
N ARG A 494 -3.10 -38.42 19.57
CA ARG A 494 -4.46 -38.23 20.06
C ARG A 494 -4.52 -37.32 21.31
N THR A 495 -3.59 -37.52 22.24
CA THR A 495 -3.51 -36.75 23.48
C THR A 495 -3.26 -35.27 23.17
N ALA A 496 -2.35 -34.92 22.27
CA ALA A 496 -2.05 -33.56 21.85
C ALA A 496 -3.25 -32.92 21.10
N LEU A 497 -3.86 -33.68 20.17
CA LEU A 497 -5.00 -33.21 19.40
C LEU A 497 -6.23 -32.93 20.29
N VAL A 498 -6.47 -33.74 21.35
CA VAL A 498 -7.56 -33.47 22.31
C VAL A 498 -7.30 -32.17 23.10
N LYS A 499 -6.04 -31.90 23.47
CA LYS A 499 -5.70 -30.60 24.08
C LYS A 499 -6.00 -29.42 23.12
N ALA A 500 -5.57 -29.52 21.86
CA ALA A 500 -5.86 -28.52 20.85
C ALA A 500 -7.38 -28.32 20.66
N LYS A 501 -8.14 -29.42 20.60
CA LYS A 501 -9.61 -29.42 20.51
C LYS A 501 -10.24 -28.60 21.66
N ASN A 502 -9.87 -28.89 22.90
CA ASN A 502 -10.45 -28.22 24.07
C ASN A 502 -10.18 -26.72 24.09
N ILE A 503 -8.99 -26.31 23.64
CA ILE A 503 -8.62 -24.89 23.56
C ILE A 503 -9.46 -24.18 22.50
N LEU A 504 -9.56 -24.72 21.27
CA LEU A 504 -10.34 -24.10 20.20
C LEU A 504 -11.84 -24.10 20.51
N GLU A 505 -12.36 -25.15 21.14
CA GLU A 505 -13.77 -25.19 21.58
C GLU A 505 -14.10 -24.06 22.56
N ALA A 506 -13.17 -23.75 23.49
CA ALA A 506 -13.32 -22.63 24.40
C ALA A 506 -13.28 -21.27 23.68
N GLN A 507 -12.45 -21.13 22.67
CA GLN A 507 -12.39 -19.91 21.84
C GLN A 507 -13.62 -19.72 20.97
N LEU A 508 -14.15 -20.77 20.35
CA LEU A 508 -15.36 -20.74 19.55
C LEU A 508 -16.58 -20.29 20.36
N LYS A 509 -16.66 -20.63 21.67
CA LYS A 509 -17.71 -20.09 22.57
C LYS A 509 -17.63 -18.58 22.72
N GLN A 510 -16.44 -17.99 22.61
CA GLN A 510 -16.24 -16.53 22.69
C GLN A 510 -16.40 -15.85 21.34
N LYS A 511 -16.02 -16.54 20.25
CA LYS A 511 -16.02 -16.04 18.87
C LYS A 511 -16.75 -17.01 17.94
N PRO A 512 -18.08 -17.13 18.04
CA PRO A 512 -18.85 -18.16 17.31
C PRO A 512 -18.97 -17.92 15.80
N ASP A 513 -18.55 -16.75 15.32
CA ASP A 513 -18.61 -16.37 13.89
C ASP A 513 -17.22 -16.19 13.28
N ASP A 514 -16.17 -16.81 13.87
CA ASP A 514 -14.81 -16.76 13.36
C ASP A 514 -14.55 -17.96 12.42
N ALA A 515 -14.49 -17.69 11.11
CA ALA A 515 -14.31 -18.71 10.08
C ALA A 515 -12.98 -19.48 10.23
N ASP A 516 -11.90 -18.82 10.67
CA ASP A 516 -10.57 -19.42 10.83
C ASP A 516 -10.54 -20.39 12.01
N LEU A 517 -11.23 -20.05 13.10
CA LEU A 517 -11.41 -20.97 14.24
C LEU A 517 -12.21 -22.20 13.84
N HIS A 518 -13.31 -22.04 13.09
CA HIS A 518 -14.15 -23.16 12.63
C HIS A 518 -13.36 -24.12 11.75
N VAL A 519 -12.62 -23.63 10.75
CA VAL A 519 -11.85 -24.50 9.86
C VAL A 519 -10.65 -25.13 10.56
N GLY A 520 -10.00 -24.42 11.49
CA GLY A 520 -8.96 -24.99 12.37
C GLY A 520 -9.50 -26.11 13.24
N PHE A 521 -10.68 -25.92 13.83
CA PHE A 521 -11.37 -26.90 14.64
C PHE A 521 -11.79 -28.11 13.80
N ALA A 522 -12.32 -27.90 12.59
CA ALA A 522 -12.65 -28.97 11.65
C ALA A 522 -11.46 -29.88 11.34
N LYS A 523 -10.25 -29.33 11.14
CA LYS A 523 -9.04 -30.13 10.91
C LYS A 523 -8.69 -31.00 12.13
N ILE A 524 -8.80 -30.47 13.33
CA ILE A 524 -8.55 -31.24 14.56
C ILE A 524 -9.56 -32.39 14.72
N LEU A 525 -10.85 -32.11 14.51
CA LEU A 525 -11.92 -33.10 14.54
C LEU A 525 -11.68 -34.20 13.49
N ALA A 526 -11.26 -33.85 12.30
CA ALA A 526 -10.92 -34.80 11.24
C ALA A 526 -9.79 -35.75 11.67
N TRP A 527 -8.70 -35.24 12.26
CA TRP A 527 -7.60 -36.03 12.78
C TRP A 527 -8.00 -36.92 13.97
N LEU A 528 -9.00 -36.51 14.76
CA LEU A 528 -9.56 -37.34 15.84
C LEU A 528 -10.56 -38.40 15.35
N GLY A 529 -10.91 -38.38 14.05
CA GLY A 529 -11.88 -39.30 13.44
C GLY A 529 -13.36 -38.91 13.67
N GLU A 530 -13.62 -37.70 14.13
CA GLU A 530 -14.96 -37.17 14.37
C GLU A 530 -15.55 -36.58 13.07
N LYS A 531 -15.82 -37.46 12.09
CA LYS A 531 -16.09 -37.12 10.69
C LYS A 531 -17.25 -36.13 10.51
N ASP A 532 -18.41 -36.43 11.09
CA ASP A 532 -19.62 -35.62 10.84
C ASP A 532 -19.47 -34.20 11.44
N ALA A 533 -18.85 -34.10 12.62
CA ALA A 533 -18.55 -32.83 13.26
C ALA A 533 -17.51 -32.04 12.46
N ALA A 534 -16.46 -32.70 11.94
CA ALA A 534 -15.46 -32.04 11.11
C ALA A 534 -16.06 -31.44 9.84
N ILE A 535 -16.96 -32.15 9.16
CA ILE A 535 -17.64 -31.66 7.96
C ILE A 535 -18.57 -30.49 8.30
N ALA A 536 -19.31 -30.56 9.41
CA ALA A 536 -20.20 -29.48 9.85
C ALA A 536 -19.43 -28.18 10.14
N GLU A 537 -18.30 -28.28 10.85
CA GLU A 537 -17.45 -27.13 11.16
C GLU A 537 -16.78 -26.56 9.91
N ALA A 538 -16.33 -27.41 8.99
CA ALA A 538 -15.79 -27.00 7.70
C ALA A 538 -16.83 -26.23 6.87
N GLN A 539 -18.08 -26.71 6.82
CA GLN A 539 -19.18 -26.01 6.14
C GLN A 539 -19.49 -24.68 6.82
N ARG A 540 -19.51 -24.64 8.16
CA ARG A 540 -19.72 -23.39 8.90
C ARG A 540 -18.66 -22.34 8.55
N ALA A 541 -17.39 -22.71 8.41
CA ALA A 541 -16.32 -21.82 7.98
C ALA A 541 -16.58 -21.24 6.59
N VAL A 542 -17.01 -22.07 5.64
CA VAL A 542 -17.37 -21.63 4.27
C VAL A 542 -18.57 -20.66 4.30
N ASP A 543 -19.59 -20.96 5.11
CA ASP A 543 -20.79 -20.12 5.22
C ASP A 543 -20.47 -18.74 5.81
N LEU A 544 -19.54 -18.68 6.77
CA LEU A 544 -19.08 -17.44 7.39
C LEU A 544 -18.22 -16.59 6.44
N ARG A 545 -17.37 -17.23 5.62
CA ARG A 545 -16.48 -16.53 4.68
C ARG A 545 -16.56 -17.16 3.28
N PRO A 546 -17.70 -17.04 2.60
CA PRO A 546 -17.84 -17.59 1.25
C PRO A 546 -17.02 -16.75 0.25
N GLU A 547 -16.43 -17.40 -0.73
CA GLU A 547 -15.64 -16.76 -1.77
C GLU A 547 -16.42 -15.74 -2.61
N SER A 548 -17.73 -15.90 -2.71
CA SER A 548 -18.61 -14.93 -3.34
C SER A 548 -18.65 -13.56 -2.65
N LYS A 549 -18.31 -13.53 -1.34
CA LYS A 549 -18.18 -12.29 -0.57
C LYS A 549 -16.72 -11.83 -0.43
N ASP A 550 -15.79 -12.79 -0.37
CA ASP A 550 -14.37 -12.49 -0.20
C ASP A 550 -13.52 -13.38 -1.10
N ALA A 551 -13.26 -12.90 -2.32
CA ALA A 551 -12.43 -13.58 -3.31
C ALA A 551 -10.93 -13.63 -2.93
N PHE A 552 -10.53 -12.96 -1.85
CA PHE A 552 -9.16 -12.95 -1.34
C PHE A 552 -8.94 -13.99 -0.22
N GLN A 553 -9.78 -13.96 0.81
CA GLN A 553 -9.63 -14.86 1.97
C GLN A 553 -10.48 -16.14 1.84
N GLY A 554 -11.55 -16.11 1.06
CA GLY A 554 -12.40 -17.29 0.84
C GLY A 554 -11.66 -18.49 0.26
N PRO A 555 -10.77 -18.32 -0.74
CA PRO A 555 -9.95 -19.40 -1.28
C PRO A 555 -9.07 -20.11 -0.25
N GLU A 556 -8.57 -19.39 0.78
CA GLU A 556 -7.80 -19.98 1.88
C GLU A 556 -8.67 -20.93 2.72
N ILE A 557 -9.92 -20.52 3.03
CA ILE A 557 -10.88 -21.40 3.72
C ILE A 557 -11.14 -22.64 2.87
N THR A 558 -11.36 -22.48 1.56
CA THR A 558 -11.59 -23.60 0.63
C THR A 558 -10.40 -24.57 0.60
N GLU A 559 -9.15 -24.06 0.61
CA GLU A 559 -7.95 -24.91 0.69
C GLU A 559 -7.91 -25.70 2.00
N GLN A 560 -8.18 -25.06 3.14
CA GLN A 560 -8.20 -25.72 4.43
C GLN A 560 -9.32 -26.77 4.53
N VAL A 561 -10.48 -26.53 3.91
CA VAL A 561 -11.56 -27.51 3.78
C VAL A 561 -11.14 -28.71 2.90
N ALA A 562 -10.40 -28.46 1.82
CA ALA A 562 -9.81 -29.56 1.03
C ALA A 562 -8.84 -30.43 1.87
N GLN A 563 -8.09 -29.82 2.80
CA GLN A 563 -7.27 -30.58 3.78
C GLN A 563 -8.14 -31.41 4.71
N VAL A 564 -9.27 -30.91 5.18
CA VAL A 564 -10.22 -31.68 6.01
C VAL A 564 -10.69 -32.93 5.26
N TYR A 565 -11.11 -32.82 4.01
CA TYR A 565 -11.51 -33.97 3.20
C TYR A 565 -10.37 -34.95 2.93
N THR A 566 -9.14 -34.43 2.73
CA THR A 566 -7.93 -35.28 2.60
C THR A 566 -7.69 -36.10 3.86
N ILE A 567 -7.79 -35.50 5.05
CA ILE A 567 -7.61 -36.21 6.34
C ILE A 567 -8.70 -37.28 6.54
N LEU A 568 -9.93 -36.99 6.11
CA LEU A 568 -11.06 -37.93 6.22
C LEU A 568 -11.05 -39.03 5.14
N GLY A 569 -10.13 -38.99 4.17
CA GLY A 569 -10.02 -39.94 3.06
C GLY A 569 -11.04 -39.75 1.94
N ASP A 570 -11.74 -38.60 1.90
CA ASP A 570 -12.60 -38.23 0.79
C ASP A 570 -11.79 -37.50 -0.30
N ASN A 571 -10.95 -38.30 -0.96
CA ASN A 571 -10.00 -37.78 -1.96
C ASN A 571 -10.71 -37.07 -3.12
N ALA A 572 -11.86 -37.60 -3.56
CA ALA A 572 -12.60 -37.03 -4.69
C ALA A 572 -13.03 -35.57 -4.42
N ARG A 573 -13.55 -35.33 -3.21
CA ARG A 573 -13.99 -33.99 -2.82
C ARG A 573 -12.81 -33.04 -2.62
N ALA A 574 -11.72 -33.50 -2.02
CA ALA A 574 -10.49 -32.73 -1.87
C ALA A 574 -9.92 -32.31 -3.22
N ILE A 575 -9.85 -33.21 -4.20
CA ILE A 575 -9.32 -32.96 -5.54
C ILE A 575 -10.23 -31.99 -6.31
N GLU A 576 -11.55 -32.09 -6.19
CA GLU A 576 -12.51 -31.14 -6.79
C GLU A 576 -12.27 -29.69 -6.32
N LEU A 577 -12.06 -29.52 -5.00
CA LEU A 577 -11.75 -28.20 -4.42
C LEU A 577 -10.40 -27.68 -4.89
N LEU A 578 -9.37 -28.52 -4.93
CA LEU A 578 -8.06 -28.14 -5.45
C LEU A 578 -8.08 -27.77 -6.93
N ASP A 579 -8.85 -28.50 -7.76
CA ASP A 579 -9.05 -28.17 -9.18
C ASP A 579 -9.69 -26.79 -9.35
N THR A 580 -10.68 -26.50 -8.52
CA THR A 580 -11.33 -25.19 -8.48
C THR A 580 -10.34 -24.08 -8.11
N LEU A 581 -9.52 -24.27 -7.07
CA LEU A 581 -8.52 -23.30 -6.63
C LEU A 581 -7.40 -23.08 -7.65
N LEU A 582 -6.95 -24.13 -8.33
CA LEU A 582 -5.96 -24.03 -9.40
C LEU A 582 -6.47 -23.30 -10.64
N SER A 583 -7.78 -23.31 -10.89
CA SER A 583 -8.40 -22.70 -12.09
C SER A 583 -8.56 -21.19 -12.01
N ARG A 584 -8.35 -20.56 -10.86
CA ARG A 584 -8.61 -19.13 -10.58
C ARG A 584 -7.55 -18.51 -9.67
N PRO A 585 -7.57 -17.18 -9.44
CA PRO A 585 -6.69 -16.54 -8.49
C PRO A 585 -6.80 -17.16 -7.10
N SER A 586 -5.68 -17.68 -6.59
CA SER A 586 -5.54 -18.29 -5.26
C SER A 586 -4.05 -18.46 -4.92
N GLU A 587 -3.74 -18.73 -3.65
CA GLU A 587 -2.37 -19.05 -3.22
C GLU A 587 -1.92 -20.48 -3.60
N VAL A 588 -2.86 -21.35 -3.99
CA VAL A 588 -2.59 -22.75 -4.35
C VAL A 588 -1.86 -22.83 -5.67
N THR A 589 -0.71 -23.52 -5.67
CA THR A 589 0.09 -23.81 -6.87
C THR A 589 0.52 -25.26 -6.90
N LEU A 590 0.92 -25.76 -8.07
CA LEU A 590 1.41 -27.14 -8.19
C LEU A 590 2.65 -27.39 -7.34
N HIS A 591 3.55 -26.41 -7.21
CA HIS A 591 4.74 -26.52 -6.38
C HIS A 591 4.39 -26.61 -4.89
N ALA A 592 3.48 -25.74 -4.40
CA ALA A 592 2.99 -25.79 -3.03
C ALA A 592 2.31 -27.14 -2.73
N LEU A 593 1.45 -27.64 -3.62
CA LEU A 593 0.82 -28.96 -3.47
C LEU A 593 1.85 -30.10 -3.43
N LYS A 594 2.93 -29.98 -4.20
CA LYS A 594 3.97 -31.00 -4.26
C LYS A 594 4.80 -31.10 -2.99
N VAL A 595 5.06 -29.99 -2.29
CA VAL A 595 5.95 -29.98 -1.12
C VAL A 595 5.21 -30.08 0.21
N ASN A 596 3.96 -29.62 0.30
CA ASN A 596 3.19 -29.61 1.53
C ASN A 596 2.74 -31.03 1.94
N PRO A 597 3.13 -31.52 3.16
CA PRO A 597 2.77 -32.84 3.66
C PRO A 597 1.27 -33.04 3.89
N ALA A 598 0.48 -31.99 4.00
CA ALA A 598 -0.98 -32.10 4.11
C ALA A 598 -1.61 -32.87 2.93
N TRP A 599 -0.93 -32.90 1.79
CA TRP A 599 -1.38 -33.58 0.57
C TRP A 599 -0.72 -34.96 0.36
N ASP A 600 0.08 -35.47 1.31
CA ASP A 600 0.74 -36.75 1.18
C ASP A 600 -0.25 -37.92 0.96
N PRO A 601 -1.44 -37.98 1.60
CA PRO A 601 -2.42 -39.02 1.33
C PRO A 601 -2.93 -39.04 -0.13
N LEU A 602 -2.90 -37.90 -0.85
CA LEU A 602 -3.36 -37.81 -2.21
C LEU A 602 -2.29 -38.15 -3.27
N ARG A 603 -1.01 -38.26 -2.89
CA ARG A 603 0.10 -38.33 -3.86
C ARG A 603 -0.02 -39.48 -4.87
N ASN A 604 -0.59 -40.60 -4.48
CA ASN A 604 -0.78 -41.76 -5.33
C ASN A 604 -2.17 -41.82 -5.97
N ASP A 605 -3.03 -40.82 -5.73
CA ASP A 605 -4.36 -40.75 -6.33
C ASP A 605 -4.27 -40.27 -7.79
N ALA A 606 -4.91 -40.99 -8.70
CA ALA A 606 -4.85 -40.70 -10.12
C ALA A 606 -5.48 -39.33 -10.48
N GLY A 607 -6.54 -38.91 -9.76
CA GLY A 607 -7.16 -37.59 -9.91
C GLY A 607 -6.23 -36.47 -9.47
N PHE A 608 -5.52 -36.66 -8.36
CA PHE A 608 -4.53 -35.68 -7.89
C PHE A 608 -3.37 -35.55 -8.90
N GLN A 609 -2.86 -36.67 -9.43
CA GLN A 609 -1.82 -36.64 -10.48
C GLN A 609 -2.31 -35.98 -11.77
N ALA A 610 -3.59 -36.12 -12.11
CA ALA A 610 -4.17 -35.46 -13.26
C ALA A 610 -4.20 -33.93 -13.14
N LEU A 611 -4.26 -33.35 -11.90
CA LEU A 611 -4.15 -31.91 -11.69
C LEU A 611 -2.80 -31.38 -12.19
N PHE A 612 -1.70 -32.10 -11.91
CA PHE A 612 -0.36 -31.70 -12.36
C PHE A 612 -0.27 -31.67 -13.89
N ALA A 613 -0.86 -32.66 -14.57
CA ALA A 613 -0.91 -32.68 -16.03
C ALA A 613 -1.80 -31.57 -16.61
N LYS A 614 -2.96 -31.29 -15.99
CA LYS A 614 -3.93 -30.28 -16.41
C LYS A 614 -3.40 -28.85 -16.32
N TYR A 615 -2.62 -28.57 -15.26
CA TYR A 615 -2.14 -27.22 -14.95
C TYR A 615 -0.62 -27.04 -15.20
N ALA A 616 0.07 -28.03 -15.77
CA ALA A 616 1.47 -27.91 -16.16
C ALA A 616 1.68 -26.68 -17.07
N GLY A 617 2.59 -25.77 -16.65
CA GLY A 617 2.92 -24.52 -17.38
C GLY A 617 1.85 -23.43 -17.34
N LYS A 618 0.79 -23.59 -16.56
CA LYS A 618 -0.25 -22.57 -16.36
C LYS A 618 -0.23 -21.95 -14.95
N VAL A 619 0.34 -22.66 -13.98
CA VAL A 619 0.30 -22.32 -12.55
C VAL A 619 1.64 -22.61 -11.92
#